data_80c482f15323731470a9f72d0f4cedcb
#
_entry.id   80c482f15323731470a9f72d0f4cedcb
#
_cell.length_a   1.000
_cell.length_b   1.000
_cell.length_c   1.000
_cell.angle_alpha   90.00
_cell.angle_beta   90.00
_cell.angle_gamma   90.00
#
_symmetry.space_group_name_H-M   'P 1'
#
loop_
_entity.id
_entity.type
_entity.pdbx_description
1 polymer ?
#
loop_
_entity_poly.entity_id
_entity_poly.type
_entity_poly.pdbx_seq_one_letter_code
_entity_poly.pdbx_strand_id
1 'polypeptide(L)'
;MHFLFLFILSWAARVQSNPPAEPFHFALVSDTHIGNPTASEDLQRVVDDINAHPELELVIISGDITEFGSDEELKEAKRLLDQLRAPWYVIPGNHDTKWSESGNNSFRQIFGYERFCFDFKGYRFAGCSSGPNMRMAPGQVPAEDLVWLDSVVQSGPKKRPILFFNHYPLDPGLANWDKVIGILKKGNIQAAFCGHGHANKAFSAEGIPSAMGRSSLRARQEIGGYNWVTIANDWVYLNERTPGRKTAATWTSFALKRYDPRQDRGSYPRPDYSFNENYYMAYTEWSVQDPCDVGAGVAVDGDRVYYANTCGGIKALDLESGRPLWAFQARGKIYSTPEVANGRVVAASADSTIYCLEAGSGRLAWKLKTAKAIVASPKISGDTVFIGSSEGVFRALALKDGKVLWENRQIEGFVETIPAIDAERVYFGTWGTYFYALNRRDGSIAWRWSNGSSNRMYSPAAVVPVLANGRVFIVAPDRIATALDAATGKVIWRSPGNFGRESLGLSPDGSTLYVKAMQDTVSALSTHGPLEVRWRTHTGYGYDIAPSPMQEKEGILYIPTDKGLVYALRLSDRQIFWVHKVSNALVNNVVPLPGGNALGSTMDGMVFRINKLPVSR
;
A
#
# COMPACT_ATOMS: atom_id res chain seq x y z
N MET A 1 85.70 17.86 17.53
CA MET A 1 84.81 16.76 17.91
C MET A 1 83.61 17.36 18.64
N HIS A 2 82.52 17.61 17.90
CA HIS A 2 81.27 18.09 18.50
C HIS A 2 80.23 17.04 18.24
N PHE A 3 79.68 16.43 19.31
CA PHE A 3 78.57 15.49 19.25
C PHE A 3 77.25 16.28 19.29
N LEU A 4 76.46 16.11 18.25
CA LEU A 4 75.06 16.63 18.17
C LEU A 4 74.09 15.57 18.67
N PHE A 5 73.39 15.83 19.79
CA PHE A 5 72.33 15.00 20.30
C PHE A 5 71.04 15.40 19.64
N LEU A 6 70.43 14.51 18.78
CA LEU A 6 69.10 14.65 18.26
C LEU A 6 68.07 14.12 19.29
N PHE A 7 67.23 14.99 19.83
CA PHE A 7 66.07 14.61 20.61
C PHE A 7 64.93 14.30 19.62
N ILE A 8 64.53 13.02 19.53
CA ILE A 8 63.33 12.60 18.86
C ILE A 8 62.17 12.70 19.84
N LEU A 9 61.32 13.73 19.69
CA LEU A 9 60.04 13.86 20.36
C LEU A 9 59.02 12.96 19.66
N SER A 10 58.70 11.80 20.26
CA SER A 10 57.58 10.96 19.84
C SER A 10 56.28 11.63 20.27
N TRP A 11 55.54 12.18 19.31
CA TRP A 11 54.16 12.58 19.49
C TRP A 11 53.28 11.32 19.47
N ALA A 12 52.98 10.78 20.67
CA ALA A 12 51.88 9.81 20.81
C ALA A 12 50.56 10.57 20.67
N ALA A 13 49.94 10.44 19.51
CA ALA A 13 48.57 10.89 19.33
C ALA A 13 47.66 10.10 20.29
N ARG A 14 47.26 10.72 21.39
CA ARG A 14 46.18 10.22 22.23
C ARG A 14 44.91 10.19 21.36
N VAL A 15 44.49 8.99 20.97
CA VAL A 15 43.14 8.75 20.51
C VAL A 15 42.26 9.11 21.71
N GLN A 16 41.66 10.29 21.70
CA GLN A 16 40.56 10.61 22.60
C GLN A 16 39.42 9.67 22.26
N SER A 17 39.27 8.59 23.01
CA SER A 17 38.03 7.85 23.08
C SER A 17 37.00 8.82 23.68
N ASN A 18 35.95 9.14 22.90
CA ASN A 18 34.80 9.78 23.49
C ASN A 18 34.36 8.95 24.71
N PRO A 19 34.02 9.58 25.83
CA PRO A 19 33.46 8.84 26.96
C PRO A 19 32.27 8.02 26.47
N PRO A 20 32.08 6.78 26.95
CA PRO A 20 30.95 5.98 26.60
C PRO A 20 29.68 6.81 26.83
N ALA A 21 28.78 6.83 25.84
CA ALA A 21 27.53 7.53 25.98
C ALA A 21 26.81 7.00 27.22
N GLU A 22 26.23 7.89 28.04
CA GLU A 22 25.45 7.48 29.20
C GLU A 22 24.33 6.50 28.76
N PRO A 23 24.14 5.40 29.52
CA PRO A 23 23.05 4.48 29.28
C PRO A 23 21.71 5.23 29.23
N PHE A 24 20.83 4.82 28.31
CA PHE A 24 19.49 5.35 28.24
C PHE A 24 18.48 4.28 27.88
N HIS A 25 17.22 4.56 28.17
CA HIS A 25 16.13 3.63 27.95
C HIS A 25 15.03 4.26 27.10
N PHE A 26 14.43 3.43 26.24
CA PHE A 26 13.23 3.83 25.53
C PHE A 26 12.22 2.68 25.48
N ALA A 27 10.92 3.04 25.36
CA ALA A 27 9.88 2.05 25.12
C ALA A 27 9.69 1.83 23.62
N LEU A 28 9.70 0.57 23.17
CA LEU A 28 9.28 0.16 21.84
C LEU A 28 7.89 -0.46 21.94
N VAL A 29 6.90 0.28 21.49
CA VAL A 29 5.48 -0.11 21.43
C VAL A 29 5.12 -0.44 19.98
N SER A 30 4.29 -1.43 19.74
CA SER A 30 3.86 -1.81 18.40
C SER A 30 2.46 -2.41 18.41
N ASP A 31 1.80 -2.35 17.24
CA ASP A 31 0.58 -3.10 16.98
C ASP A 31 -0.49 -2.86 18.07
N THR A 32 -0.88 -1.59 18.24
CA THR A 32 -1.83 -1.19 19.28
C THR A 32 -3.27 -1.45 18.87
N HIS A 33 -3.57 -1.47 17.57
CA HIS A 33 -4.85 -1.84 16.97
C HIS A 33 -6.07 -1.19 17.63
N ILE A 34 -6.03 0.12 17.88
CA ILE A 34 -7.19 0.86 18.37
C ILE A 34 -8.37 0.64 17.41
N GLY A 35 -9.53 0.26 17.96
CA GLY A 35 -10.67 -0.27 17.22
C GLY A 35 -10.94 -1.74 17.55
N ASN A 36 -9.95 -2.50 18.02
CA ASN A 36 -10.15 -3.82 18.60
C ASN A 36 -10.77 -3.68 20.02
N PRO A 37 -11.65 -4.59 20.45
CA PRO A 37 -12.43 -4.43 21.69
C PRO A 37 -11.64 -4.11 22.97
N THR A 38 -10.39 -4.56 23.10
CA THR A 38 -9.58 -4.32 24.30
C THR A 38 -8.45 -3.30 24.09
N ALA A 39 -8.26 -2.82 22.87
CA ALA A 39 -7.07 -2.08 22.47
C ALA A 39 -6.88 -0.76 23.25
N SER A 40 -7.95 0.02 23.44
CA SER A 40 -7.87 1.28 24.20
C SER A 40 -7.47 1.05 25.66
N GLU A 41 -8.00 0.00 26.29
CA GLU A 41 -7.62 -0.37 27.66
C GLU A 41 -6.17 -0.86 27.72
N ASP A 42 -5.75 -1.68 26.76
CA ASP A 42 -4.38 -2.21 26.71
C ASP A 42 -3.36 -1.08 26.48
N LEU A 43 -3.64 -0.14 25.56
CA LEU A 43 -2.78 1.00 25.33
C LEU A 43 -2.76 1.96 26.53
N GLN A 44 -3.91 2.20 27.21
CA GLN A 44 -3.94 3.03 28.42
C GLN A 44 -3.04 2.45 29.50
N ARG A 45 -3.09 1.13 29.74
CA ARG A 45 -2.20 0.44 30.70
C ARG A 45 -0.72 0.60 30.36
N VAL A 46 -0.38 0.53 29.06
CA VAL A 46 0.98 0.74 28.58
C VAL A 46 1.43 2.19 28.85
N VAL A 47 0.58 3.17 28.53
CA VAL A 47 0.84 4.59 28.79
C VAL A 47 1.05 4.87 30.28
N ASP A 48 0.19 4.33 31.16
CA ASP A 48 0.28 4.49 32.61
C ASP A 48 1.56 3.86 33.17
N ASP A 49 1.92 2.67 32.69
CA ASP A 49 3.16 1.98 33.10
C ASP A 49 4.40 2.73 32.64
N ILE A 50 4.44 3.23 31.39
CA ILE A 50 5.55 4.06 30.89
C ILE A 50 5.69 5.33 31.75
N ASN A 51 4.58 6.00 32.07
CA ASN A 51 4.55 7.21 32.89
C ASN A 51 5.01 6.97 34.33
N ALA A 52 4.87 5.75 34.85
CA ALA A 52 5.38 5.35 36.16
C ALA A 52 6.90 5.09 36.17
N HIS A 53 7.54 5.08 34.99
CA HIS A 53 8.96 4.78 34.82
C HIS A 53 9.69 5.95 34.14
N PRO A 54 10.08 7.02 34.87
CA PRO A 54 10.75 8.20 34.31
C PRO A 54 12.11 7.91 33.68
N GLU A 55 12.70 6.76 33.92
CA GLU A 55 13.90 6.27 33.25
C GLU A 55 13.66 5.92 31.77
N LEU A 56 12.42 5.73 31.34
CA LEU A 56 12.05 5.67 29.92
C LEU A 56 12.00 7.08 29.36
N GLU A 57 13.08 7.48 28.70
CA GLU A 57 13.30 8.85 28.22
C GLU A 57 12.66 9.14 26.86
N LEU A 58 12.18 8.09 26.17
CA LEU A 58 11.64 8.15 24.81
C LEU A 58 10.67 7.00 24.55
N VAL A 59 9.67 7.21 23.71
CA VAL A 59 8.74 6.16 23.24
C VAL A 59 8.71 6.14 21.71
N ILE A 60 8.91 4.96 21.13
CA ILE A 60 8.77 4.74 19.69
C ILE A 60 7.61 3.78 19.45
N ILE A 61 6.67 4.17 18.60
CA ILE A 61 5.52 3.34 18.22
C ILE A 61 5.70 2.92 16.74
N SER A 62 5.90 1.62 16.52
CA SER A 62 6.33 1.08 15.22
C SER A 62 5.19 0.58 14.34
N GLY A 63 4.04 1.25 14.34
CA GLY A 63 2.94 1.02 13.40
C GLY A 63 1.82 0.13 13.91
N ASP A 64 0.81 -0.05 13.05
CA ASP A 64 -0.48 -0.68 13.35
C ASP A 64 -1.12 -0.09 14.61
N ILE A 65 -1.29 1.24 14.54
CA ILE A 65 -1.86 2.02 15.63
C ILE A 65 -3.36 1.73 15.75
N THR A 66 -4.00 1.55 14.60
CA THR A 66 -5.44 1.33 14.46
C THR A 66 -5.76 -0.03 13.87
N GLU A 67 -7.01 -0.47 13.99
CA GLU A 67 -7.49 -1.71 13.38
C GLU A 67 -7.86 -1.50 11.90
N PHE A 68 -8.45 -0.33 11.54
CA PHE A 68 -8.93 -0.04 10.21
C PHE A 68 -8.49 1.33 9.65
N GLY A 69 -7.65 2.07 10.33
CA GLY A 69 -7.18 3.38 9.86
C GLY A 69 -8.28 4.44 9.77
N SER A 70 -9.36 4.32 10.56
CA SER A 70 -10.42 5.32 10.59
C SER A 70 -9.99 6.58 11.35
N ASP A 71 -10.62 7.70 11.03
CA ASP A 71 -10.34 8.98 11.72
C ASP A 71 -10.63 8.90 13.21
N GLU A 72 -11.66 8.16 13.61
CA GLU A 72 -12.05 7.96 15.00
C GLU A 72 -10.99 7.14 15.75
N GLU A 73 -10.51 6.04 15.16
CA GLU A 73 -9.46 5.21 15.75
C GLU A 73 -8.14 5.98 15.89
N LEU A 74 -7.74 6.74 14.85
CA LEU A 74 -6.53 7.57 14.90
C LEU A 74 -6.60 8.66 15.98
N LYS A 75 -7.76 9.34 16.14
CA LYS A 75 -7.97 10.34 17.18
C LYS A 75 -7.94 9.74 18.58
N GLU A 76 -8.55 8.56 18.77
CA GLU A 76 -8.51 7.85 20.03
C GLU A 76 -7.10 7.40 20.38
N ALA A 77 -6.35 6.83 19.43
CA ALA A 77 -4.95 6.48 19.61
C ALA A 77 -4.13 7.70 20.05
N LYS A 78 -4.30 8.84 19.33
CA LYS A 78 -3.60 10.08 19.68
C LYS A 78 -3.97 10.59 21.08
N ARG A 79 -5.24 10.55 21.44
CA ARG A 79 -5.73 10.96 22.79
C ARG A 79 -5.05 10.16 23.90
N LEU A 80 -4.81 8.86 23.69
CA LEU A 80 -4.12 8.01 24.64
C LEU A 80 -2.62 8.31 24.67
N LEU A 81 -1.97 8.39 23.51
CA LEU A 81 -0.53 8.66 23.40
C LEU A 81 -0.15 10.05 23.90
N ASP A 82 -1.02 11.07 23.75
CA ASP A 82 -0.78 12.43 24.28
C ASP A 82 -0.70 12.47 25.82
N GLN A 83 -1.07 11.40 26.54
CA GLN A 83 -0.90 11.31 27.98
C GLN A 83 0.53 10.89 28.39
N LEU A 84 1.36 10.45 27.44
CA LEU A 84 2.75 10.14 27.69
C LEU A 84 3.53 11.39 28.13
N ARG A 85 4.32 11.26 29.19
CA ARG A 85 5.20 12.33 29.68
C ARG A 85 6.51 12.40 28.93
N ALA A 86 7.04 11.23 28.51
CA ALA A 86 8.21 11.16 27.66
C ALA A 86 7.88 11.56 26.21
N PRO A 87 8.81 12.17 25.47
CA PRO A 87 8.64 12.38 24.03
C PRO A 87 8.32 11.07 23.31
N TRP A 88 7.37 11.09 22.39
CA TRP A 88 6.98 9.92 21.64
C TRP A 88 6.90 10.19 20.14
N TYR A 89 7.21 9.15 19.35
CA TYR A 89 7.21 9.19 17.89
C TYR A 89 6.51 7.95 17.34
N VAL A 90 5.77 8.13 16.27
CA VAL A 90 4.93 7.09 15.67
C VAL A 90 5.10 7.06 14.16
N ILE A 91 5.01 5.88 13.58
CA ILE A 91 4.89 5.67 12.14
C ILE A 91 3.66 4.83 11.84
N PRO A 92 3.05 4.95 10.65
CA PRO A 92 1.94 4.09 10.29
C PRO A 92 2.39 2.66 9.94
N GLY A 93 1.52 1.68 10.23
CA GLY A 93 1.63 0.30 9.77
C GLY A 93 0.63 -0.02 8.65
N ASN A 94 0.44 -1.31 8.36
CA ASN A 94 -0.48 -1.70 7.28
C ASN A 94 -1.96 -1.56 7.65
N HIS A 95 -2.33 -1.70 8.91
CA HIS A 95 -3.69 -1.45 9.37
C HIS A 95 -4.07 0.02 9.29
N ASP A 96 -3.10 0.92 9.41
CA ASP A 96 -3.31 2.36 9.29
C ASP A 96 -3.44 2.82 7.82
N THR A 97 -2.98 2.01 6.85
CA THR A 97 -2.89 2.40 5.44
C THR A 97 -3.86 1.65 4.53
N LYS A 98 -3.91 0.30 4.60
CA LYS A 98 -4.66 -0.57 3.66
C LYS A 98 -6.14 -0.28 3.60
N TRP A 99 -6.75 -0.01 4.75
CA TRP A 99 -8.20 0.12 4.93
C TRP A 99 -8.60 1.49 5.43
N SER A 100 -7.67 2.43 5.35
CA SER A 100 -7.89 3.80 5.80
C SER A 100 -8.93 4.51 4.92
N GLU A 101 -9.93 5.08 5.55
CA GLU A 101 -10.95 5.88 4.87
C GLU A 101 -10.39 7.16 4.23
N SER A 102 -9.17 7.54 4.58
CA SER A 102 -8.46 8.70 4.03
C SER A 102 -7.20 8.34 3.25
N GLY A 103 -6.93 7.04 3.04
CA GLY A 103 -5.68 6.61 2.44
C GLY A 103 -4.46 7.08 3.24
N ASN A 104 -4.53 7.00 4.56
CA ASN A 104 -3.51 7.48 5.49
C ASN A 104 -3.28 9.02 5.48
N ASN A 105 -4.10 9.78 4.77
CA ASN A 105 -3.96 11.25 4.75
C ASN A 105 -4.31 11.87 6.11
N SER A 106 -5.30 11.31 6.82
CA SER A 106 -5.69 11.73 8.17
C SER A 106 -4.63 11.42 9.22
N PHE A 107 -3.81 10.38 9.04
CA PHE A 107 -2.68 10.09 9.92
C PHE A 107 -1.75 11.30 10.03
N ARG A 108 -1.32 11.83 8.87
CA ARG A 108 -0.49 13.03 8.82
C ARG A 108 -1.18 14.27 9.39
N GLN A 109 -2.48 14.40 9.20
CA GLN A 109 -3.25 15.53 9.76
C GLN A 109 -3.35 15.46 11.29
N ILE A 110 -3.52 14.25 11.84
CA ILE A 110 -3.73 14.00 13.27
C ILE A 110 -2.41 14.00 14.03
N PHE A 111 -1.38 13.29 13.53
CA PHE A 111 -0.07 13.17 14.19
C PHE A 111 0.95 14.22 13.74
N GLY A 112 0.68 14.95 12.65
CA GLY A 112 1.55 15.99 12.09
C GLY A 112 2.62 15.49 11.12
N TYR A 113 2.87 14.19 11.06
CA TYR A 113 3.90 13.56 10.22
C TYR A 113 3.57 12.08 9.96
N GLU A 114 4.24 11.46 8.98
CA GLU A 114 4.18 10.01 8.68
C GLU A 114 5.56 9.35 8.79
N ARG A 115 6.60 10.14 9.04
CA ARG A 115 8.00 9.73 9.17
C ARG A 115 8.71 10.68 10.11
N PHE A 116 9.73 10.21 10.81
CA PHE A 116 10.50 11.02 11.73
C PHE A 116 12.00 10.82 11.57
N CYS A 117 12.76 11.87 11.88
CA CYS A 117 14.21 11.81 12.05
C CYS A 117 14.60 12.82 13.12
N PHE A 118 15.28 12.35 14.15
CA PHE A 118 15.85 13.18 15.21
C PHE A 118 17.11 12.55 15.78
N ASP A 119 17.91 13.35 16.45
CA ASP A 119 19.13 12.90 17.12
C ASP A 119 18.91 12.87 18.64
N PHE A 120 19.26 11.77 19.29
CA PHE A 120 19.13 11.59 20.72
C PHE A 120 20.34 10.83 21.27
N LYS A 121 20.99 11.39 22.29
CA LYS A 121 22.17 10.80 22.99
C LYS A 121 23.22 10.19 22.05
N GLY A 122 23.50 10.90 20.95
CA GLY A 122 24.53 10.50 19.97
C GLY A 122 24.06 9.58 18.85
N TYR A 123 22.84 9.08 18.92
CA TYR A 123 22.21 8.23 17.89
C TYR A 123 21.21 9.03 17.05
N ARG A 124 21.09 8.67 15.79
CA ARG A 124 20.02 9.11 14.90
C ARG A 124 18.90 8.10 14.91
N PHE A 125 17.71 8.51 15.28
CA PHE A 125 16.48 7.77 15.17
C PHE A 125 15.77 8.19 13.88
N ALA A 126 15.53 7.23 13.00
CA ALA A 126 14.82 7.49 11.75
C ALA A 126 13.74 6.42 11.54
N GLY A 127 12.51 6.84 11.25
CA GLY A 127 11.39 5.94 11.02
C GLY A 127 10.51 6.41 9.87
N CYS A 128 9.99 5.46 9.07
CA CYS A 128 9.09 5.75 7.97
C CYS A 128 8.04 4.65 7.78
N SER A 129 6.98 4.97 7.02
CA SER A 129 5.93 4.02 6.65
C SER A 129 6.49 2.82 5.88
N SER A 130 5.86 1.67 6.06
CA SER A 130 6.10 0.47 5.24
C SER A 130 4.79 -0.29 4.95
N GLY A 131 3.65 0.29 5.26
CA GLY A 131 2.35 -0.24 4.89
C GLY A 131 2.06 -0.02 3.40
N PRO A 132 1.38 -0.95 2.70
CA PRO A 132 0.99 -0.74 1.31
C PRO A 132 -0.07 0.35 1.20
N ASN A 133 -0.05 1.06 0.08
CA ASN A 133 -0.97 2.17 -0.18
C ASN A 133 -2.36 1.68 -0.61
N MET A 134 -3.35 1.68 0.30
CA MET A 134 -4.77 1.41 -0.02
C MET A 134 -5.07 0.13 -0.82
N ARG A 135 -4.17 -0.86 -0.81
CA ARG A 135 -4.33 -2.10 -1.59
C ARG A 135 -3.91 -3.31 -0.77
N MET A 136 -4.53 -4.44 -1.01
CA MET A 136 -4.04 -5.72 -0.50
C MET A 136 -2.78 -6.12 -1.28
N ALA A 137 -1.64 -5.76 -0.74
CA ALA A 137 -0.33 -6.01 -1.34
C ALA A 137 0.69 -6.32 -0.23
N PRO A 138 1.87 -6.82 -0.55
CA PRO A 138 3.02 -6.83 0.36
C PRO A 138 3.29 -5.44 0.93
N GLY A 139 3.93 -5.37 2.08
CA GLY A 139 4.43 -4.11 2.61
C GLY A 139 5.32 -3.40 1.60
N GLN A 140 5.36 -2.08 1.65
CA GLN A 140 6.20 -1.26 0.77
C GLN A 140 6.55 0.05 1.47
N VAL A 141 7.81 0.43 1.47
CA VAL A 141 8.21 1.79 1.82
C VAL A 141 7.89 2.69 0.65
N PRO A 142 7.07 3.74 0.81
CA PRO A 142 6.71 4.64 -0.29
C PRO A 142 7.93 5.21 -1.02
N ALA A 143 7.82 5.45 -2.33
CA ALA A 143 8.92 5.97 -3.15
C ALA A 143 9.43 7.32 -2.61
N GLU A 144 8.53 8.20 -2.18
CA GLU A 144 8.86 9.47 -1.51
C GLU A 144 9.58 9.30 -0.18
N ASP A 145 9.33 8.20 0.54
CA ASP A 145 10.02 7.87 1.78
C ASP A 145 11.40 7.28 1.52
N LEU A 146 11.60 6.53 0.43
CA LEU A 146 12.93 6.08 0.01
C LEU A 146 13.85 7.27 -0.32
N VAL A 147 13.34 8.26 -1.06
CA VAL A 147 14.08 9.49 -1.37
C VAL A 147 14.44 10.26 -0.09
N TRP A 148 13.48 10.40 0.81
CA TRP A 148 13.70 11.02 2.11
C TRP A 148 14.71 10.25 2.96
N LEU A 149 14.59 8.92 3.06
CA LEU A 149 15.48 8.07 3.84
C LEU A 149 16.93 8.16 3.32
N ASP A 150 17.11 8.17 2.00
CA ASP A 150 18.44 8.34 1.39
C ASP A 150 19.06 9.70 1.81
N SER A 151 18.27 10.77 1.80
CA SER A 151 18.74 12.08 2.27
C SER A 151 19.09 12.10 3.76
N VAL A 152 18.28 11.44 4.61
CA VAL A 152 18.51 11.33 6.06
C VAL A 152 19.79 10.53 6.36
N VAL A 153 19.97 9.41 5.68
CA VAL A 153 21.14 8.53 5.85
C VAL A 153 22.43 9.24 5.44
N GLN A 154 22.38 10.07 4.42
CA GLN A 154 23.55 10.80 3.91
C GLN A 154 23.79 12.15 4.61
N SER A 155 22.82 12.65 5.39
CA SER A 155 22.93 13.96 6.07
C SER A 155 23.74 13.88 7.37
N GLY A 156 24.45 14.96 7.67
CA GLY A 156 25.23 15.12 8.91
C GLY A 156 26.53 14.30 8.96
N PRO A 157 27.14 14.13 10.16
CA PRO A 157 28.40 13.42 10.30
C PRO A 157 28.29 11.95 9.85
N LYS A 158 29.10 11.53 8.88
CA LYS A 158 29.09 10.16 8.30
C LYS A 158 29.25 9.02 9.32
N LYS A 159 29.72 9.30 10.53
CA LYS A 159 29.94 8.32 11.59
C LYS A 159 28.78 8.18 12.59
N ARG A 160 27.74 9.05 12.47
CA ARG A 160 26.62 9.00 13.43
C ARG A 160 25.88 7.67 13.31
N PRO A 161 25.73 6.91 14.41
CA PRO A 161 24.99 5.66 14.39
C PRO A 161 23.51 5.90 14.14
N ILE A 162 22.92 5.06 13.28
CA ILE A 162 21.50 5.14 12.88
C ILE A 162 20.77 3.95 13.48
N LEU A 163 19.65 4.21 14.14
CA LEU A 163 18.64 3.25 14.55
C LEU A 163 17.42 3.47 13.66
N PHE A 164 17.05 2.48 12.88
CA PHE A 164 15.98 2.57 11.91
C PHE A 164 14.70 1.89 12.42
N PHE A 165 13.55 2.48 12.14
CA PHE A 165 12.24 2.00 12.56
C PHE A 165 11.29 1.95 11.36
N ASN A 166 10.66 0.81 11.16
CA ASN A 166 9.57 0.63 10.22
C ASN A 166 8.59 -0.40 10.79
N HIS A 167 7.45 -0.61 10.14
CA HIS A 167 6.45 -1.56 10.65
C HIS A 167 6.74 -2.99 10.18
N TYR A 168 6.93 -3.20 8.86
CA TYR A 168 7.27 -4.52 8.32
C TYR A 168 8.72 -4.90 8.61
N PRO A 169 9.03 -6.20 8.81
CA PRO A 169 10.42 -6.67 8.81
C PRO A 169 11.14 -6.30 7.51
N LEU A 170 12.42 -6.01 7.58
CA LEU A 170 13.27 -5.81 6.40
C LEU A 170 13.66 -7.17 5.79
N ASP A 171 12.70 -7.83 5.16
CA ASP A 171 12.84 -9.14 4.52
C ASP A 171 11.97 -9.19 3.24
N PRO A 172 11.99 -10.30 2.45
CA PRO A 172 11.19 -10.42 1.22
C PRO A 172 9.67 -10.28 1.37
N GLY A 173 9.12 -10.19 2.56
CA GLY A 173 7.72 -9.81 2.82
C GLY A 173 7.44 -8.31 2.56
N LEU A 174 8.48 -7.50 2.48
CA LEU A 174 8.43 -6.09 2.09
C LEU A 174 8.85 -5.96 0.61
N ALA A 175 7.99 -5.47 -0.27
CA ALA A 175 8.22 -5.49 -1.73
C ALA A 175 9.55 -4.85 -2.16
N ASN A 176 9.99 -3.80 -1.48
CA ASN A 176 11.22 -3.07 -1.80
C ASN A 176 12.28 -3.10 -0.69
N TRP A 177 12.30 -4.20 0.08
CA TRP A 177 13.24 -4.41 1.19
C TRP A 177 14.70 -4.21 0.76
N ASP A 178 15.06 -4.63 -0.44
CA ASP A 178 16.40 -4.54 -1.02
C ASP A 178 16.84 -3.08 -1.23
N LYS A 179 15.92 -2.23 -1.69
CA LYS A 179 16.13 -0.78 -1.85
C LYS A 179 16.35 -0.12 -0.48
N VAL A 180 15.52 -0.46 0.51
CA VAL A 180 15.62 0.08 1.89
C VAL A 180 16.96 -0.31 2.51
N ILE A 181 17.31 -1.59 2.51
CA ILE A 181 18.59 -2.08 3.02
C ILE A 181 19.76 -1.43 2.28
N GLY A 182 19.68 -1.32 0.96
CA GLY A 182 20.69 -0.66 0.13
C GLY A 182 20.92 0.80 0.54
N ILE A 183 19.86 1.54 0.85
CA ILE A 183 19.96 2.93 1.34
C ILE A 183 20.60 2.96 2.74
N LEU A 184 20.10 2.15 3.68
CA LEU A 184 20.61 2.12 5.05
C LEU A 184 22.11 1.79 5.11
N LYS A 185 22.58 0.89 4.26
CA LYS A 185 23.99 0.50 4.15
C LYS A 185 24.92 1.62 3.64
N LYS A 186 24.40 2.69 3.04
CA LYS A 186 25.20 3.88 2.69
C LYS A 186 25.65 4.69 3.91
N GLY A 187 24.92 4.56 5.05
CA GLY A 187 25.21 5.25 6.32
C GLY A 187 25.82 4.35 7.38
N ASN A 188 25.83 4.84 8.61
CA ASN A 188 26.26 4.08 9.79
C ASN A 188 25.06 3.39 10.45
N ILE A 189 24.33 2.55 9.69
CA ILE A 189 23.22 1.75 10.25
C ILE A 189 23.77 0.75 11.28
N GLN A 190 23.13 0.66 12.44
CA GLN A 190 23.55 -0.23 13.52
C GLN A 190 22.46 -1.17 13.99
N ALA A 191 21.19 -0.77 13.86
CA ALA A 191 20.05 -1.62 14.19
C ALA A 191 18.79 -1.22 13.44
N ALA A 192 17.87 -2.18 13.23
CA ALA A 192 16.52 -1.93 12.74
C ALA A 192 15.48 -2.55 13.68
N PHE A 193 14.36 -1.84 13.87
CA PHE A 193 13.27 -2.26 14.74
C PHE A 193 11.95 -2.24 13.95
N CYS A 194 11.09 -3.22 14.18
CA CYS A 194 9.81 -3.34 13.51
C CYS A 194 8.72 -3.92 14.43
N GLY A 195 7.49 -4.00 13.93
CA GLY A 195 6.33 -4.66 14.51
C GLY A 195 5.78 -5.75 13.60
N HIS A 196 4.49 -5.71 13.31
CA HIS A 196 3.76 -6.53 12.34
C HIS A 196 3.54 -7.99 12.72
N GLY A 197 4.50 -8.65 13.29
CA GLY A 197 4.40 -10.08 13.62
C GLY A 197 3.82 -10.38 14.99
N HIS A 198 3.47 -9.38 15.78
CA HIS A 198 2.87 -9.44 17.13
C HIS A 198 3.68 -10.25 18.15
N ALA A 199 4.93 -10.58 17.86
CA ALA A 199 5.79 -11.40 18.70
C ALA A 199 7.22 -10.85 18.75
N ASN A 200 7.88 -11.01 19.89
CA ASN A 200 9.28 -10.70 20.03
C ASN A 200 10.12 -11.67 19.17
N LYS A 201 10.92 -11.13 18.25
CA LYS A 201 11.79 -11.92 17.37
C LYS A 201 13.05 -11.14 16.99
N ALA A 202 14.21 -11.74 17.24
CA ALA A 202 15.49 -11.22 16.73
C ALA A 202 15.80 -11.86 15.37
N PHE A 203 16.34 -11.05 14.45
CA PHE A 203 16.74 -11.51 13.12
C PHE A 203 17.86 -10.62 12.57
N SER A 204 18.39 -10.99 11.41
CA SER A 204 19.38 -10.18 10.69
C SER A 204 18.80 -9.79 9.34
N ALA A 205 18.72 -8.49 9.08
CA ALA A 205 18.37 -7.96 7.78
C ALA A 205 19.66 -7.75 6.96
N GLU A 206 20.15 -8.81 6.35
CA GLU A 206 21.42 -8.83 5.58
C GLU A 206 22.59 -8.22 6.35
N GLY A 207 22.83 -8.69 7.58
CA GLY A 207 23.91 -8.22 8.46
C GLY A 207 23.52 -7.06 9.37
N ILE A 208 22.37 -6.40 9.17
CA ILE A 208 21.85 -5.39 10.10
C ILE A 208 21.14 -6.12 11.24
N PRO A 209 21.60 -6.00 12.51
CA PRO A 209 20.89 -6.57 13.65
C PRO A 209 19.48 -5.98 13.74
N SER A 210 18.48 -6.84 13.86
CA SER A 210 17.08 -6.41 13.81
C SER A 210 16.25 -7.07 14.90
N ALA A 211 15.27 -6.33 15.43
CA ALA A 211 14.35 -6.81 16.44
C ALA A 211 12.90 -6.43 16.08
N MET A 212 12.02 -7.42 16.07
CA MET A 212 10.59 -7.25 16.02
C MET A 212 10.05 -7.16 17.43
N GLY A 213 9.23 -6.15 17.71
CA GLY A 213 8.52 -6.00 18.96
C GLY A 213 7.18 -6.75 18.97
N ARG A 214 6.78 -7.20 20.16
CA ARG A 214 5.44 -7.76 20.39
C ARG A 214 4.36 -6.70 20.25
N SER A 215 3.13 -7.13 19.95
CA SER A 215 1.94 -6.28 20.04
C SER A 215 1.68 -5.81 21.47
N SER A 216 1.12 -4.62 21.62
CA SER A 216 0.64 -4.11 22.91
C SER A 216 -0.68 -4.74 23.35
N LEU A 217 -1.40 -5.42 22.44
CA LEU A 217 -2.63 -6.12 22.77
C LEU A 217 -2.39 -7.29 23.72
N ARG A 218 -3.36 -7.52 24.62
CA ARG A 218 -3.37 -8.71 25.47
C ARG A 218 -3.55 -10.01 24.68
N ALA A 219 -4.23 -9.96 23.52
CA ALA A 219 -4.55 -11.13 22.69
C ALA A 219 -5.13 -12.28 23.53
N ARG A 220 -4.36 -13.37 23.69
CA ARG A 220 -4.74 -14.52 24.52
C ARG A 220 -4.16 -14.47 25.95
N GLN A 221 -3.48 -13.39 26.30
CA GLN A 221 -2.89 -13.15 27.63
C GLN A 221 -3.86 -12.30 28.46
N GLU A 222 -3.63 -12.22 29.75
CA GLU A 222 -4.41 -11.38 30.66
C GLU A 222 -4.13 -9.88 30.44
N ILE A 223 -2.88 -9.53 30.14
CA ILE A 223 -2.41 -8.17 29.97
C ILE A 223 -1.49 -8.11 28.75
N GLY A 224 -1.61 -7.07 27.93
CA GLY A 224 -0.70 -6.75 26.86
C GLY A 224 0.67 -6.27 27.37
N GLY A 225 1.50 -5.73 26.49
CA GLY A 225 2.81 -5.25 26.91
C GLY A 225 3.59 -4.56 25.79
N TYR A 226 4.85 -4.25 26.08
CA TYR A 226 5.76 -3.57 25.17
C TYR A 226 7.21 -4.04 25.42
N ASN A 227 8.18 -3.51 24.70
CA ASN A 227 9.57 -3.79 24.95
C ASN A 227 10.25 -2.59 25.61
N TRP A 228 10.94 -2.86 26.71
CA TRP A 228 11.89 -1.96 27.34
C TRP A 228 13.24 -2.13 26.67
N VAL A 229 13.70 -1.10 25.97
CA VAL A 229 14.97 -1.13 25.24
C VAL A 229 16.01 -0.32 25.99
N THR A 230 17.14 -0.94 26.26
CA THR A 230 18.30 -0.28 26.89
C THR A 230 19.44 -0.18 25.90
N ILE A 231 20.01 1.01 25.75
CA ILE A 231 21.28 1.21 25.04
C ILE A 231 22.33 1.55 26.05
N ALA A 232 23.37 0.69 26.17
CA ALA A 232 24.48 0.83 27.09
C ALA A 232 25.75 0.19 26.54
N ASN A 233 26.90 0.85 26.65
CA ASN A 233 28.20 0.31 26.26
C ASN A 233 28.25 -0.24 24.83
N ASP A 234 27.66 0.47 23.89
CA ASP A 234 27.51 0.06 22.46
C ASP A 234 26.76 -1.27 22.27
N TRP A 235 25.80 -1.57 23.14
CA TRP A 235 24.91 -2.70 23.06
C TRP A 235 23.45 -2.24 23.18
N VAL A 236 22.57 -2.97 22.50
CA VAL A 236 21.11 -2.92 22.70
C VAL A 236 20.68 -4.15 23.49
N TYR A 237 19.84 -3.96 24.49
CA TYR A 237 19.18 -5.01 25.28
C TYR A 237 17.67 -4.80 25.17
N LEU A 238 16.93 -5.84 24.81
CA LEU A 238 15.47 -5.82 24.76
C LEU A 238 14.91 -6.74 25.84
N ASN A 239 14.05 -6.16 26.67
CA ASN A 239 13.35 -6.84 27.75
C ASN A 239 11.83 -6.71 27.50
N GLU A 240 11.08 -7.79 27.65
CA GLU A 240 9.63 -7.70 27.61
C GLU A 240 9.11 -7.05 28.89
N ARG A 241 8.22 -6.06 28.72
CA ARG A 241 7.55 -5.37 29.81
C ARG A 241 6.05 -5.63 29.77
N THR A 242 5.51 -6.15 30.86
CA THR A 242 4.06 -6.26 31.09
C THR A 242 3.68 -5.23 32.15
N PRO A 243 2.73 -4.31 31.87
CA PRO A 243 2.31 -3.28 32.82
C PRO A 243 1.95 -3.84 34.19
N GLY A 244 2.42 -3.18 35.24
CA GLY A 244 2.22 -3.60 36.63
C GLY A 244 3.00 -4.85 37.08
N ARG A 245 3.84 -5.42 36.23
CA ARG A 245 4.69 -6.58 36.56
C ARG A 245 6.18 -6.21 36.52
N LYS A 246 7.05 -7.03 37.10
CA LYS A 246 8.49 -6.88 36.96
C LYS A 246 8.89 -7.07 35.49
N THR A 247 9.81 -6.24 34.99
CA THR A 247 10.38 -6.40 33.65
C THR A 247 11.04 -7.78 33.53
N ALA A 248 10.72 -8.50 32.46
CA ALA A 248 11.30 -9.81 32.20
C ALA A 248 12.82 -9.72 31.93
N ALA A 249 13.50 -10.85 31.97
CA ALA A 249 14.90 -10.94 31.57
C ALA A 249 15.08 -10.51 30.10
N THR A 250 16.29 -10.11 29.75
CA THR A 250 16.65 -9.79 28.37
C THR A 250 16.41 -10.99 27.46
N TRP A 251 15.52 -10.84 26.47
CA TRP A 251 15.22 -11.90 25.52
C TRP A 251 16.13 -11.85 24.28
N THR A 252 16.69 -10.67 23.98
CA THR A 252 17.73 -10.52 22.95
C THR A 252 18.61 -9.32 23.25
N SER A 253 19.86 -9.42 22.81
CA SER A 253 20.82 -8.32 22.82
C SER A 253 21.76 -8.44 21.63
N PHE A 254 22.24 -7.31 21.14
CA PHE A 254 23.23 -7.25 20.07
C PHE A 254 24.10 -6.02 20.19
N ALA A 255 25.34 -6.14 19.68
CA ALA A 255 26.26 -5.02 19.68
C ALA A 255 25.88 -3.99 18.61
N LEU A 256 25.93 -2.72 18.98
CA LEU A 256 25.84 -1.59 18.07
C LEU A 256 27.18 -1.38 17.39
N LYS A 257 27.32 -1.87 16.18
CA LYS A 257 28.54 -1.79 15.37
C LYS A 257 28.20 -1.18 14.02
N ARG A 258 29.15 -0.41 13.49
CA ARG A 258 29.04 0.02 12.10
C ARG A 258 28.90 -1.21 11.20
N TYR A 259 27.92 -1.19 10.32
CA TYR A 259 27.74 -2.20 9.31
C TYR A 259 29.02 -2.39 8.47
N ASP A 260 29.49 -3.63 8.33
CA ASP A 260 30.62 -4.00 7.49
C ASP A 260 30.12 -4.87 6.32
N PRO A 261 30.08 -4.35 5.09
CA PRO A 261 29.61 -5.11 3.93
C PRO A 261 30.34 -6.44 3.70
N ARG A 262 31.58 -6.56 4.16
CA ARG A 262 32.39 -7.79 4.02
C ARG A 262 31.91 -8.93 4.94
N GLN A 263 31.15 -8.59 5.97
CA GLN A 263 30.57 -9.57 6.92
C GLN A 263 29.13 -9.95 6.55
N ASP A 264 28.60 -9.40 5.48
CA ASP A 264 27.27 -9.71 5.00
C ASP A 264 27.23 -11.12 4.39
N ARG A 265 26.83 -12.10 5.20
CA ARG A 265 26.75 -13.51 4.78
C ARG A 265 25.34 -14.02 4.51
N GLY A 266 24.34 -13.19 4.68
CA GLY A 266 22.95 -13.60 4.65
C GLY A 266 22.11 -12.74 3.73
N SER A 267 22.40 -12.73 2.42
CA SER A 267 21.55 -12.03 1.49
C SER A 267 20.27 -12.83 1.20
N TYR A 268 19.15 -12.15 1.21
CA TYR A 268 17.91 -12.70 0.67
C TYR A 268 18.00 -12.82 -0.85
N PRO A 269 17.25 -13.76 -1.48
CA PRO A 269 17.15 -13.81 -2.93
C PRO A 269 16.65 -12.47 -3.48
N ARG A 270 17.41 -11.87 -4.41
CA ARG A 270 16.99 -10.63 -5.07
C ARG A 270 15.74 -10.84 -5.92
N PRO A 271 14.94 -9.79 -6.19
CA PRO A 271 13.84 -9.88 -7.14
C PRO A 271 14.29 -10.49 -8.46
N ASP A 272 13.62 -11.56 -8.89
CA ASP A 272 14.00 -12.31 -10.10
C ASP A 272 13.42 -11.64 -11.35
N TYR A 273 14.27 -11.23 -12.26
CA TYR A 273 13.93 -10.67 -13.57
C TYR A 273 14.23 -11.61 -14.73
N SER A 274 14.59 -12.87 -14.49
CA SER A 274 14.88 -13.87 -15.53
C SER A 274 13.69 -14.16 -16.44
N PHE A 275 12.46 -13.86 -15.99
CA PHE A 275 11.27 -13.92 -16.83
C PHE A 275 11.43 -13.06 -18.11
N ASN A 276 12.09 -11.91 -18.04
CA ASN A 276 12.29 -11.03 -19.18
C ASN A 276 13.24 -11.61 -20.22
N GLU A 277 14.18 -12.45 -19.79
CA GLU A 277 15.10 -13.20 -20.67
C GLU A 277 14.41 -14.43 -21.27
N ASN A 278 13.64 -15.16 -20.44
CA ASN A 278 12.92 -16.36 -20.87
C ASN A 278 11.78 -16.04 -21.85
N TYR A 279 11.16 -14.88 -21.72
CA TYR A 279 10.08 -14.39 -22.58
C TYR A 279 10.51 -13.15 -23.38
N TYR A 280 11.65 -13.24 -24.07
CA TYR A 280 12.26 -12.15 -24.84
C TYR A 280 11.34 -11.52 -25.90
N MET A 281 10.22 -12.17 -26.22
CA MET A 281 9.20 -11.63 -27.14
C MET A 281 8.48 -10.39 -26.61
N ALA A 282 8.52 -10.14 -25.30
CA ALA A 282 7.97 -8.94 -24.68
C ALA A 282 9.11 -8.13 -24.05
N TYR A 283 9.07 -6.83 -24.23
CA TYR A 283 10.08 -5.92 -23.69
C TYR A 283 9.45 -4.59 -23.25
N THR A 284 10.08 -3.92 -22.31
CA THR A 284 9.67 -2.56 -21.92
C THR A 284 10.09 -1.58 -23.00
N GLU A 285 9.13 -1.01 -23.73
CA GLU A 285 9.36 0.04 -24.72
C GLU A 285 9.83 1.34 -24.04
N TRP A 286 9.09 1.73 -23.03
CA TRP A 286 9.45 2.82 -22.14
C TRP A 286 8.91 2.60 -20.74
N SER A 287 9.57 3.19 -19.75
CA SER A 287 9.07 3.31 -18.40
C SER A 287 9.41 4.66 -17.81
N VAL A 288 8.50 5.20 -16.99
CA VAL A 288 8.68 6.43 -16.23
C VAL A 288 8.59 6.10 -14.75
N GLN A 289 9.67 6.34 -14.01
CA GLN A 289 9.67 6.22 -12.55
C GLN A 289 9.24 7.55 -11.95
N ASP A 290 8.06 7.58 -11.37
CA ASP A 290 7.59 8.72 -10.58
C ASP A 290 8.34 8.76 -9.24
N PRO A 291 8.69 9.93 -8.70
CA PRO A 291 9.33 10.05 -7.38
C PRO A 291 8.38 9.72 -6.23
N CYS A 292 7.08 9.54 -6.50
CA CYS A 292 6.04 9.17 -5.54
C CYS A 292 5.35 7.89 -6.00
N ASP A 293 4.76 7.16 -5.06
CA ASP A 293 3.99 5.97 -5.38
C ASP A 293 2.80 6.28 -6.30
N VAL A 294 2.46 5.32 -7.16
CA VAL A 294 1.23 5.35 -7.97
C VAL A 294 0.25 4.33 -7.39
N GLY A 295 -0.65 4.79 -6.52
CA GLY A 295 -1.60 3.92 -5.80
C GLY A 295 -2.80 3.47 -6.64
N ALA A 296 -2.84 3.80 -7.94
CA ALA A 296 -3.97 3.54 -8.81
C ALA A 296 -3.53 3.22 -10.25
N GLY A 297 -4.48 2.81 -11.08
CA GLY A 297 -4.24 2.49 -12.48
C GLY A 297 -4.00 3.72 -13.36
N VAL A 298 -3.75 3.44 -14.63
CA VAL A 298 -3.65 4.43 -15.70
C VAL A 298 -4.93 4.44 -16.55
N ALA A 299 -5.25 5.59 -17.16
CA ALA A 299 -6.27 5.74 -18.19
C ALA A 299 -5.62 6.17 -19.51
N VAL A 300 -6.26 5.82 -20.63
CA VAL A 300 -5.77 6.14 -21.98
C VAL A 300 -6.90 6.78 -22.79
N ASP A 301 -6.56 7.88 -23.47
CA ASP A 301 -7.45 8.50 -24.47
C ASP A 301 -6.60 9.05 -25.62
N GLY A 302 -6.85 8.54 -26.83
CA GLY A 302 -6.07 8.88 -28.01
C GLY A 302 -4.58 8.53 -27.85
N ASP A 303 -3.74 9.54 -27.94
CA ASP A 303 -2.27 9.48 -27.87
C ASP A 303 -1.72 9.75 -26.45
N ARG A 304 -2.57 9.70 -25.41
CA ARG A 304 -2.21 10.11 -24.05
C ARG A 304 -2.51 9.08 -22.99
N VAL A 305 -1.63 9.04 -22.01
CA VAL A 305 -1.74 8.25 -20.77
C VAL A 305 -1.91 9.21 -19.60
N TYR A 306 -2.90 8.93 -18.76
CA TYR A 306 -3.18 9.71 -17.55
C TYR A 306 -3.00 8.84 -16.31
N TYR A 307 -2.33 9.38 -15.30
CA TYR A 307 -2.17 8.73 -14.00
C TYR A 307 -2.10 9.75 -12.86
N ALA A 308 -2.21 9.26 -11.64
CA ALA A 308 -2.07 10.08 -10.45
C ALA A 308 -1.21 9.39 -9.39
N ASN A 309 -0.61 10.17 -8.47
CA ASN A 309 0.33 9.67 -7.48
C ASN A 309 -0.02 10.08 -6.04
N THR A 310 0.66 9.46 -5.08
CA THR A 310 0.48 9.70 -3.64
C THR A 310 0.99 11.06 -3.14
N CYS A 311 1.73 11.79 -3.96
CA CYS A 311 2.07 13.19 -3.67
C CYS A 311 1.04 14.20 -4.20
N GLY A 312 -0.06 13.73 -4.76
CA GLY A 312 -1.14 14.57 -5.29
C GLY A 312 -0.94 15.02 -6.73
N GLY A 313 0.03 14.48 -7.45
CA GLY A 313 0.23 14.76 -8.87
C GLY A 313 -0.83 14.07 -9.73
N ILE A 314 -1.47 14.81 -10.66
CA ILE A 314 -2.25 14.28 -11.78
C ILE A 314 -1.45 14.60 -13.03
N LYS A 315 -1.11 13.60 -13.83
CA LYS A 315 -0.10 13.74 -14.88
C LYS A 315 -0.58 13.11 -16.19
N ALA A 316 -0.09 13.66 -17.30
CA ALA A 316 -0.24 13.07 -18.62
C ALA A 316 1.11 12.80 -19.27
N LEU A 317 1.20 11.65 -19.94
CA LEU A 317 2.34 11.25 -20.76
C LEU A 317 1.86 11.03 -22.20
N ASP A 318 2.79 11.17 -23.13
CA ASP A 318 2.64 10.72 -24.50
C ASP A 318 2.64 9.18 -24.54
N LEU A 319 1.66 8.58 -25.19
CA LEU A 319 1.48 7.12 -25.21
C LEU A 319 2.63 6.39 -25.91
N GLU A 320 3.19 6.97 -26.97
CA GLU A 320 4.22 6.30 -27.77
C GLU A 320 5.60 6.41 -27.13
N SER A 321 5.94 7.56 -26.55
CA SER A 321 7.28 7.84 -26.04
C SER A 321 7.42 7.85 -24.52
N GLY A 322 6.32 7.85 -23.76
CA GLY A 322 6.34 8.05 -22.31
C GLY A 322 6.74 9.46 -21.86
N ARG A 323 6.91 10.40 -22.80
CA ARG A 323 7.34 11.76 -22.49
C ARG A 323 6.26 12.52 -21.72
N PRO A 324 6.61 13.22 -20.61
CA PRO A 324 5.68 14.07 -19.89
C PRO A 324 5.08 15.17 -20.77
N LEU A 325 3.76 15.34 -20.72
CA LEU A 325 3.02 16.37 -21.46
C LEU A 325 2.62 17.51 -20.53
N TRP A 326 2.00 17.18 -19.39
CA TRP A 326 1.63 18.15 -18.38
C TRP A 326 1.48 17.48 -17.00
N ALA A 327 1.49 18.30 -15.94
CA ALA A 327 1.23 17.88 -14.58
C ALA A 327 0.38 18.93 -13.85
N PHE A 328 -0.56 18.46 -13.02
CA PHE A 328 -1.37 19.26 -12.10
C PHE A 328 -1.11 18.78 -10.67
N GLN A 329 -1.09 19.70 -9.69
CA GLN A 329 -0.83 19.39 -8.29
C GLN A 329 -2.08 19.59 -7.43
N ALA A 330 -2.64 18.49 -6.88
CA ALA A 330 -3.62 18.50 -5.80
C ALA A 330 -2.94 18.65 -4.43
N ARG A 331 -3.72 18.82 -3.37
CA ARG A 331 -3.19 19.10 -2.02
C ARG A 331 -3.00 17.85 -1.15
N GLY A 332 -3.50 16.69 -1.57
CA GLY A 332 -3.42 15.43 -0.83
C GLY A 332 -3.15 14.26 -1.73
N LYS A 333 -2.92 13.11 -1.12
CA LYS A 333 -2.68 11.84 -1.81
C LYS A 333 -3.80 11.51 -2.79
N ILE A 334 -3.49 10.87 -3.91
CA ILE A 334 -4.47 10.39 -4.87
C ILE A 334 -4.32 8.88 -5.04
N TYR A 335 -5.41 8.16 -4.78
CA TYR A 335 -5.53 6.71 -4.96
C TYR A 335 -6.53 6.34 -6.04
N SER A 336 -7.26 7.33 -6.57
CA SER A 336 -8.19 7.12 -7.67
C SER A 336 -7.45 6.93 -8.99
N THR A 337 -7.84 5.91 -9.76
CA THR A 337 -7.49 5.86 -11.18
C THR A 337 -8.21 7.03 -11.87
N PRO A 338 -7.50 7.93 -12.57
CA PRO A 338 -8.15 8.98 -13.35
C PRO A 338 -9.08 8.36 -14.41
N GLU A 339 -10.21 8.98 -14.64
CA GLU A 339 -11.10 8.62 -15.74
C GLU A 339 -11.11 9.74 -16.78
N VAL A 340 -11.06 9.38 -18.05
CA VAL A 340 -10.99 10.36 -19.15
C VAL A 340 -12.09 10.14 -20.16
N ALA A 341 -12.83 11.19 -20.50
CA ALA A 341 -13.84 11.21 -21.56
C ALA A 341 -14.15 12.65 -21.96
N ASN A 342 -14.59 12.84 -23.21
CA ASN A 342 -15.06 14.12 -23.75
C ASN A 342 -14.08 15.28 -23.49
N GLY A 343 -12.77 15.02 -23.61
CA GLY A 343 -11.70 16.01 -23.39
C GLY A 343 -11.51 16.43 -21.92
N ARG A 344 -12.05 15.67 -20.97
CA ARG A 344 -11.92 15.90 -19.52
C ARG A 344 -11.24 14.72 -18.83
N VAL A 345 -10.39 15.02 -17.85
CA VAL A 345 -9.81 14.06 -16.92
C VAL A 345 -10.36 14.34 -15.53
N VAL A 346 -10.96 13.33 -14.91
CA VAL A 346 -11.49 13.43 -13.54
C VAL A 346 -10.66 12.55 -12.63
N ALA A 347 -10.18 13.11 -11.52
CA ALA A 347 -9.49 12.40 -10.45
C ALA A 347 -9.97 12.90 -9.09
N ALA A 348 -9.89 12.05 -8.07
CA ALA A 348 -10.32 12.38 -6.73
C ALA A 348 -9.18 12.21 -5.72
N SER A 349 -9.12 13.08 -4.73
CA SER A 349 -8.02 13.17 -3.79
C SER A 349 -8.46 12.98 -2.34
N ALA A 350 -7.56 12.41 -1.54
CA ALA A 350 -7.70 12.33 -0.10
C ALA A 350 -7.71 13.71 0.60
N ASP A 351 -7.45 14.80 -0.13
CA ASP A 351 -7.70 16.16 0.34
C ASP A 351 -9.18 16.56 0.34
N SER A 352 -10.08 15.59 0.15
CA SER A 352 -11.53 15.77 0.07
C SER A 352 -11.97 16.60 -1.15
N THR A 353 -11.32 16.44 -2.30
CA THR A 353 -11.64 17.22 -3.52
C THR A 353 -11.69 16.33 -4.75
N ILE A 354 -12.73 16.49 -5.56
CA ILE A 354 -12.82 15.96 -6.91
C ILE A 354 -12.29 17.04 -7.86
N TYR A 355 -11.33 16.68 -8.70
CA TYR A 355 -10.72 17.56 -9.69
C TYR A 355 -11.13 17.12 -11.09
N CYS A 356 -11.52 18.07 -11.93
CA CYS A 356 -11.70 17.87 -13.36
C CYS A 356 -10.77 18.80 -14.12
N LEU A 357 -9.95 18.23 -14.98
CA LEU A 357 -8.95 18.93 -15.76
C LEU A 357 -9.27 18.82 -17.25
N GLU A 358 -8.81 19.76 -18.04
CA GLU A 358 -8.77 19.64 -19.49
C GLU A 358 -7.74 18.58 -19.91
N ALA A 359 -8.14 17.56 -20.62
CA ALA A 359 -7.29 16.43 -20.98
C ALA A 359 -6.07 16.86 -21.82
N GLY A 360 -6.23 17.89 -22.67
CA GLY A 360 -5.18 18.41 -23.52
C GLY A 360 -4.09 19.19 -22.80
N SER A 361 -4.43 19.91 -21.73
CA SER A 361 -3.55 20.92 -21.12
C SER A 361 -3.28 20.72 -19.63
N GLY A 362 -4.05 19.87 -18.93
CA GLY A 362 -4.01 19.73 -17.47
C GLY A 362 -4.57 20.95 -16.72
N ARG A 363 -5.15 21.92 -17.42
CA ARG A 363 -5.75 23.11 -16.80
C ARG A 363 -7.01 22.70 -16.02
N LEU A 364 -7.16 23.24 -14.80
CA LEU A 364 -8.34 23.01 -13.97
C LEU A 364 -9.60 23.56 -14.66
N ALA A 365 -10.55 22.67 -14.94
CA ALA A 365 -11.86 23.03 -15.45
C ALA A 365 -12.84 23.35 -14.31
N TRP A 366 -12.94 22.44 -13.34
CA TRP A 366 -13.72 22.63 -12.12
C TRP A 366 -13.17 21.72 -10.99
N LYS A 367 -13.58 22.01 -9.77
CA LYS A 367 -13.35 21.15 -8.60
C LYS A 367 -14.55 21.19 -7.66
N LEU A 368 -14.79 20.08 -6.97
CA LEU A 368 -15.84 19.95 -5.95
C LEU A 368 -15.21 19.49 -4.62
N LYS A 369 -15.46 20.24 -3.54
CA LYS A 369 -15.04 19.87 -2.19
C LYS A 369 -16.09 19.00 -1.52
N THR A 370 -15.66 17.95 -0.83
CA THR A 370 -16.48 17.03 -0.03
C THR A 370 -16.13 17.18 1.46
N ALA A 371 -16.90 16.55 2.35
CA ALA A 371 -16.66 16.66 3.80
C ALA A 371 -15.50 15.77 4.27
N LYS A 372 -15.31 14.57 3.65
CA LYS A 372 -14.20 13.65 3.94
C LYS A 372 -13.40 13.33 2.68
N ALA A 373 -12.31 12.65 2.84
CA ALA A 373 -11.43 12.16 1.78
C ALA A 373 -12.19 11.39 0.69
N ILE A 374 -11.61 11.32 -0.50
CA ILE A 374 -12.12 10.49 -1.58
C ILE A 374 -10.99 9.58 -2.05
N VAL A 375 -11.16 8.29 -1.82
CA VAL A 375 -10.21 7.25 -2.23
C VAL A 375 -10.75 6.44 -3.42
N ALA A 376 -12.04 6.55 -3.70
CA ALA A 376 -12.71 5.89 -4.82
C ALA A 376 -12.29 6.48 -6.18
N SER A 377 -12.29 5.65 -7.21
CA SER A 377 -12.10 6.09 -8.59
C SER A 377 -13.43 6.55 -9.21
N PRO A 378 -13.44 7.66 -9.96
CA PRO A 378 -14.62 8.09 -10.69
C PRO A 378 -14.91 7.15 -11.87
N LYS A 379 -16.16 7.14 -12.33
CA LYS A 379 -16.59 6.55 -13.59
C LYS A 379 -17.40 7.56 -14.38
N ILE A 380 -17.00 7.79 -15.62
CA ILE A 380 -17.73 8.66 -16.55
C ILE A 380 -18.63 7.80 -17.44
N SER A 381 -19.91 8.19 -17.55
CA SER A 381 -20.84 7.58 -18.51
C SER A 381 -21.67 8.67 -19.16
N GLY A 382 -21.46 8.88 -20.47
CA GLY A 382 -21.97 10.06 -21.18
C GLY A 382 -21.39 11.35 -20.60
N ASP A 383 -22.24 12.29 -20.23
CA ASP A 383 -21.84 13.56 -19.63
C ASP A 383 -21.94 13.59 -18.10
N THR A 384 -21.95 12.42 -17.45
CA THR A 384 -22.10 12.28 -16.01
C THR A 384 -20.91 11.57 -15.37
N VAL A 385 -20.39 12.12 -14.29
CA VAL A 385 -19.38 11.53 -13.41
C VAL A 385 -20.08 10.89 -12.21
N PHE A 386 -19.79 9.62 -11.96
CA PHE A 386 -20.30 8.87 -10.80
C PHE A 386 -19.14 8.55 -9.86
N ILE A 387 -19.29 8.89 -8.56
CA ILE A 387 -18.22 8.72 -7.59
C ILE A 387 -18.75 8.60 -6.16
N GLY A 388 -18.17 7.68 -5.40
CA GLY A 388 -18.37 7.58 -3.96
C GLY A 388 -17.29 8.31 -3.16
N SER A 389 -17.53 8.53 -1.88
CA SER A 389 -16.58 9.19 -0.98
C SER A 389 -16.54 8.52 0.40
N SER A 390 -15.56 8.94 1.22
CA SER A 390 -15.38 8.37 2.56
C SER A 390 -16.37 8.91 3.60
N GLU A 391 -17.20 9.88 3.21
CA GLU A 391 -18.30 10.38 4.06
C GLU A 391 -19.60 9.55 3.96
N GLY A 392 -19.59 8.40 3.24
CA GLY A 392 -20.79 7.60 3.00
C GLY A 392 -21.76 8.26 2.02
N VAL A 393 -21.26 9.03 1.07
CA VAL A 393 -22.06 9.71 0.04
C VAL A 393 -21.62 9.26 -1.33
N PHE A 394 -22.59 8.89 -2.16
CA PHE A 394 -22.39 8.63 -3.58
C PHE A 394 -23.03 9.72 -4.42
N ARG A 395 -22.33 10.20 -5.47
CA ARG A 395 -22.74 11.36 -6.27
C ARG A 395 -22.74 11.08 -7.76
N ALA A 396 -23.67 11.76 -8.46
CA ALA A 396 -23.59 12.01 -9.89
C ALA A 396 -23.36 13.51 -10.12
N LEU A 397 -22.36 13.82 -10.95
CA LEU A 397 -21.97 15.19 -11.27
C LEU A 397 -22.02 15.40 -12.78
N ALA A 398 -22.41 16.60 -13.23
CA ALA A 398 -22.27 16.96 -14.62
C ALA A 398 -20.77 17.09 -14.98
N LEU A 399 -20.31 16.39 -16.01
CA LEU A 399 -18.89 16.38 -16.44
C LEU A 399 -18.42 17.79 -16.86
N LYS A 400 -19.33 18.58 -17.44
CA LYS A 400 -19.03 19.90 -17.98
C LYS A 400 -18.55 20.89 -16.91
N ASP A 401 -19.24 20.96 -15.78
CA ASP A 401 -19.10 22.03 -14.78
C ASP A 401 -19.07 21.56 -13.32
N GLY A 402 -19.18 20.24 -13.07
CA GLY A 402 -19.14 19.66 -11.73
C GLY A 402 -20.43 19.87 -10.92
N LYS A 403 -21.52 20.36 -11.54
CA LYS A 403 -22.79 20.50 -10.85
C LYS A 403 -23.29 19.17 -10.33
N VAL A 404 -23.69 19.11 -9.06
CA VAL A 404 -24.32 17.94 -8.46
C VAL A 404 -25.69 17.73 -9.10
N LEU A 405 -25.86 16.59 -9.78
CA LEU A 405 -27.12 16.17 -10.37
C LEU A 405 -28.00 15.49 -9.31
N TRP A 406 -27.37 14.62 -8.53
CA TRP A 406 -27.95 14.01 -7.34
C TRP A 406 -26.84 13.51 -6.39
N GLU A 407 -27.20 13.30 -5.12
CA GLU A 407 -26.38 12.60 -4.15
C GLU A 407 -27.22 11.69 -3.26
N ASN A 408 -26.66 10.54 -2.89
CA ASN A 408 -27.24 9.63 -1.92
C ASN A 408 -26.36 9.61 -0.67
N ARG A 409 -26.94 9.93 0.50
CA ARG A 409 -26.27 10.00 1.81
C ARG A 409 -26.58 8.81 2.72
N GLN A 410 -27.24 7.77 2.17
CA GLN A 410 -27.66 6.56 2.91
C GLN A 410 -26.71 5.38 2.67
N ILE A 411 -25.46 5.66 2.31
CA ILE A 411 -24.44 4.65 2.04
C ILE A 411 -23.72 4.32 3.33
N GLU A 412 -23.83 3.06 3.77
CA GLU A 412 -23.11 2.57 4.96
C GLU A 412 -21.66 2.21 4.59
N GLY A 413 -20.71 2.80 5.30
CA GLY A 413 -19.27 2.67 5.04
C GLY A 413 -18.79 3.53 3.86
N PHE A 414 -17.48 3.57 3.67
CA PHE A 414 -16.91 4.36 2.60
C PHE A 414 -16.73 3.53 1.32
N VAL A 415 -16.67 4.23 0.18
CA VAL A 415 -16.45 3.66 -1.15
C VAL A 415 -14.98 3.78 -1.51
N GLU A 416 -14.37 2.67 -1.94
CA GLU A 416 -12.95 2.63 -2.35
C GLU A 416 -12.77 2.37 -3.85
N THR A 417 -13.66 1.59 -4.46
CA THR A 417 -13.48 1.07 -5.82
C THR A 417 -14.06 1.99 -6.91
N ILE A 418 -13.87 1.57 -8.17
CA ILE A 418 -14.53 2.14 -9.34
C ILE A 418 -15.91 1.49 -9.47
N PRO A 419 -17.00 2.25 -9.68
CA PRO A 419 -18.33 1.67 -9.89
C PRO A 419 -18.49 1.07 -11.30
N ALA A 420 -19.33 0.04 -11.42
CA ALA A 420 -19.85 -0.41 -12.70
C ALA A 420 -21.20 0.27 -13.00
N ILE A 421 -21.49 0.52 -14.28
CA ILE A 421 -22.66 1.31 -14.70
C ILE A 421 -23.33 0.62 -15.90
N ASP A 422 -24.63 0.43 -15.84
CA ASP A 422 -25.44 0.09 -16.99
C ASP A 422 -26.41 1.24 -17.39
N ALA A 423 -27.40 0.95 -18.20
CA ALA A 423 -28.39 1.95 -18.63
C ALA A 423 -29.21 2.50 -17.46
N GLU A 424 -29.51 1.68 -16.46
CA GLU A 424 -30.46 1.95 -15.39
C GLU A 424 -29.81 2.21 -14.02
N ARG A 425 -28.63 1.64 -13.76
CA ARG A 425 -28.07 1.58 -12.39
C ARG A 425 -26.57 1.81 -12.33
N VAL A 426 -26.13 2.12 -11.11
CA VAL A 426 -24.72 2.24 -10.70
C VAL A 426 -24.47 1.23 -9.58
N TYR A 427 -23.42 0.40 -9.72
CA TYR A 427 -23.10 -0.72 -8.82
C TYR A 427 -21.74 -0.53 -8.17
N PHE A 428 -21.65 -0.68 -6.83
CA PHE A 428 -20.40 -0.55 -6.09
C PHE A 428 -20.46 -1.23 -4.73
N GLY A 429 -19.32 -1.61 -4.21
CA GLY A 429 -19.17 -2.12 -2.84
C GLY A 429 -18.70 -1.04 -1.86
N THR A 430 -18.90 -1.31 -0.56
CA THR A 430 -18.49 -0.40 0.52
C THR A 430 -17.85 -1.16 1.68
N TRP A 431 -17.10 -0.46 2.51
CA TRP A 431 -16.56 -0.98 3.77
C TRP A 431 -17.62 -1.13 4.89
N GLY A 432 -18.89 -0.86 4.59
CA GLY A 432 -20.04 -1.16 5.44
C GLY A 432 -20.61 -2.57 5.26
N THR A 433 -19.87 -3.51 4.65
CA THR A 433 -20.30 -4.89 4.34
C THR A 433 -21.37 -5.04 3.25
N TYR A 434 -21.76 -3.94 2.62
CA TYR A 434 -22.79 -3.94 1.59
C TYR A 434 -22.24 -3.72 0.19
N PHE A 435 -22.94 -4.32 -0.77
CA PHE A 435 -22.87 -4.03 -2.19
C PHE A 435 -24.18 -3.38 -2.62
N TYR A 436 -24.10 -2.24 -3.29
CA TYR A 436 -25.25 -1.40 -3.65
C TYR A 436 -25.50 -1.38 -5.15
N ALA A 437 -26.78 -1.22 -5.51
CA ALA A 437 -27.21 -0.70 -6.80
C ALA A 437 -28.07 0.56 -6.55
N LEU A 438 -27.66 1.67 -7.14
CA LEU A 438 -28.44 2.91 -7.13
C LEU A 438 -29.07 3.13 -8.49
N ASN A 439 -30.27 3.71 -8.52
CA ASN A 439 -30.90 4.18 -9.75
C ASN A 439 -30.05 5.30 -10.34
N ARG A 440 -29.64 5.14 -11.59
CA ARG A 440 -28.74 6.08 -12.29
C ARG A 440 -29.34 7.47 -12.43
N ARG A 441 -30.67 7.57 -12.52
CA ARG A 441 -31.42 8.80 -12.77
C ARG A 441 -31.44 9.73 -11.58
N ASP A 442 -31.65 9.19 -10.37
CA ASP A 442 -31.95 9.98 -9.18
C ASP A 442 -31.14 9.58 -7.93
N GLY A 443 -30.30 8.55 -8.04
CA GLY A 443 -29.44 8.07 -6.95
C GLY A 443 -30.16 7.32 -5.84
N SER A 444 -31.46 7.04 -5.96
CA SER A 444 -32.20 6.24 -4.98
C SER A 444 -31.67 4.79 -4.94
N ILE A 445 -31.69 4.15 -3.77
CA ILE A 445 -31.26 2.76 -3.61
C ILE A 445 -32.28 1.85 -4.30
N ALA A 446 -31.88 1.18 -5.39
CA ALA A 446 -32.68 0.16 -6.04
C ALA A 446 -32.66 -1.13 -5.21
N TRP A 447 -31.48 -1.54 -4.77
CA TRP A 447 -31.29 -2.66 -3.87
C TRP A 447 -29.91 -2.59 -3.19
N ARG A 448 -29.74 -3.35 -2.11
CA ARG A 448 -28.44 -3.65 -1.51
C ARG A 448 -28.34 -5.13 -1.18
N TRP A 449 -27.15 -5.65 -1.22
CA TRP A 449 -26.82 -7.03 -0.92
C TRP A 449 -25.65 -7.11 0.08
N SER A 450 -25.63 -8.15 0.91
CA SER A 450 -24.51 -8.47 1.81
C SER A 450 -24.27 -9.98 1.77
N ASN A 451 -23.02 -10.40 1.97
CA ASN A 451 -22.67 -11.82 2.13
C ASN A 451 -23.13 -12.41 3.48
N GLY A 452 -23.75 -11.61 4.36
CA GLY A 452 -24.24 -12.00 5.67
C GLY A 452 -23.19 -11.97 6.79
N SER A 453 -21.94 -11.62 6.48
CA SER A 453 -20.89 -11.49 7.49
C SER A 453 -20.92 -10.11 8.14
N SER A 454 -20.79 -10.07 9.47
CA SER A 454 -20.54 -8.84 10.22
C SER A 454 -19.04 -8.47 10.22
N ASN A 455 -18.15 -9.36 9.75
CA ASN A 455 -16.73 -9.08 9.66
C ASN A 455 -16.46 -8.10 8.52
N ARG A 456 -16.08 -6.89 8.87
CA ARG A 456 -15.74 -5.80 7.94
C ARG A 456 -14.66 -6.19 6.94
N MET A 457 -13.75 -7.11 7.30
CA MET A 457 -12.70 -7.61 6.41
C MET A 457 -13.24 -8.39 5.19
N TYR A 458 -14.50 -8.81 5.21
CA TYR A 458 -15.16 -9.47 4.07
C TYR A 458 -16.03 -8.51 3.25
N SER A 459 -15.88 -7.20 3.47
CA SER A 459 -16.58 -6.17 2.70
C SER A 459 -16.23 -6.21 1.23
N PRO A 460 -17.18 -5.98 0.32
CA PRO A 460 -16.93 -5.90 -1.12
C PRO A 460 -16.34 -4.54 -1.57
N ALA A 461 -15.67 -3.83 -0.69
CA ALA A 461 -15.26 -2.43 -0.89
C ALA A 461 -14.24 -2.22 -2.01
N ALA A 462 -13.25 -3.12 -2.13
CA ALA A 462 -12.21 -3.03 -3.16
C ALA A 462 -12.55 -3.80 -4.45
N VAL A 463 -13.74 -4.37 -4.55
CA VAL A 463 -14.17 -5.14 -5.72
C VAL A 463 -14.45 -4.20 -6.89
N VAL A 464 -13.87 -4.50 -8.05
CA VAL A 464 -14.29 -3.91 -9.33
C VAL A 464 -15.41 -4.78 -9.91
N PRO A 465 -16.69 -4.33 -9.89
CA PRO A 465 -17.81 -5.15 -10.35
C PRO A 465 -17.77 -5.35 -11.86
N VAL A 466 -18.20 -6.53 -12.32
CA VAL A 466 -18.30 -6.87 -13.74
C VAL A 466 -19.78 -7.03 -14.12
N LEU A 467 -20.20 -6.38 -15.20
CA LEU A 467 -21.57 -6.42 -15.72
C LEU A 467 -21.63 -7.20 -17.02
N ALA A 468 -22.46 -8.23 -17.07
CA ALA A 468 -22.77 -8.94 -18.31
C ALA A 468 -24.13 -9.64 -18.19
N ASN A 469 -24.88 -9.64 -19.30
CA ASN A 469 -26.11 -10.43 -19.47
C ASN A 469 -27.16 -10.25 -18.36
N GLY A 470 -27.38 -9.00 -17.92
CA GLY A 470 -28.30 -8.65 -16.84
C GLY A 470 -27.86 -9.08 -15.45
N ARG A 471 -26.56 -9.35 -15.26
CA ARG A 471 -25.96 -9.78 -14.01
C ARG A 471 -24.81 -8.89 -13.57
N VAL A 472 -24.60 -8.84 -12.26
CA VAL A 472 -23.41 -8.27 -11.63
C VAL A 472 -22.59 -9.41 -11.03
N PHE A 473 -21.32 -9.46 -11.37
CA PHE A 473 -20.38 -10.43 -10.84
C PHE A 473 -19.39 -9.74 -9.90
N ILE A 474 -19.18 -10.33 -8.73
CA ILE A 474 -18.22 -9.87 -7.73
C ILE A 474 -17.49 -11.04 -7.11
N VAL A 475 -16.26 -10.80 -6.65
CA VAL A 475 -15.51 -11.67 -5.73
C VAL A 475 -14.97 -10.80 -4.61
N ALA A 476 -15.56 -10.90 -3.43
CA ALA A 476 -15.11 -10.18 -2.25
C ALA A 476 -14.01 -10.96 -1.50
N PRO A 477 -13.39 -10.39 -0.44
CA PRO A 477 -12.39 -11.09 0.38
C PRO A 477 -12.90 -12.38 1.06
N ASP A 478 -14.23 -12.65 1.04
CA ASP A 478 -14.81 -13.93 1.43
C ASP A 478 -14.45 -15.08 0.47
N ARG A 479 -13.80 -14.77 -0.68
CA ARG A 479 -13.31 -15.69 -1.72
C ARG A 479 -14.41 -16.44 -2.45
N ILE A 480 -15.62 -15.92 -2.45
CA ILE A 480 -16.78 -16.51 -3.08
C ILE A 480 -17.16 -15.72 -4.33
N ALA A 481 -16.97 -16.33 -5.51
CA ALA A 481 -17.50 -15.76 -6.74
C ALA A 481 -19.04 -15.72 -6.67
N THR A 482 -19.62 -14.56 -6.85
CA THR A 482 -21.04 -14.31 -6.68
C THR A 482 -21.61 -13.66 -7.94
N ALA A 483 -22.70 -14.19 -8.46
CA ALA A 483 -23.51 -13.57 -9.49
C ALA A 483 -24.84 -13.10 -8.89
N LEU A 484 -25.13 -11.82 -9.05
CA LEU A 484 -26.37 -11.18 -8.64
C LEU A 484 -27.19 -10.80 -9.89
N ASP A 485 -28.48 -10.92 -9.81
CA ASP A 485 -29.39 -10.32 -10.81
C ASP A 485 -29.26 -8.80 -10.73
N ALA A 486 -28.92 -8.15 -11.84
CA ALA A 486 -28.63 -6.72 -11.87
C ALA A 486 -29.87 -5.86 -11.55
N ALA A 487 -31.08 -6.34 -11.88
CA ALA A 487 -32.29 -5.60 -11.61
C ALA A 487 -32.75 -5.67 -10.15
N THR A 488 -32.54 -6.80 -9.48
CA THR A 488 -33.16 -7.10 -8.17
C THR A 488 -32.18 -7.33 -7.03
N GLY A 489 -30.88 -7.55 -7.32
CA GLY A 489 -29.87 -7.92 -6.34
C GLY A 489 -30.01 -9.35 -5.81
N LYS A 490 -30.93 -10.16 -6.35
CA LYS A 490 -31.07 -11.55 -5.94
C LYS A 490 -29.87 -12.37 -6.36
N VAL A 491 -29.39 -13.25 -5.48
CA VAL A 491 -28.31 -14.18 -5.78
C VAL A 491 -28.78 -15.18 -6.84
N ILE A 492 -28.08 -15.21 -7.97
CA ILE A 492 -28.27 -16.24 -9.00
C ILE A 492 -27.46 -17.48 -8.62
N TRP A 493 -26.20 -17.29 -8.27
CA TRP A 493 -25.33 -18.33 -7.74
C TRP A 493 -24.18 -17.74 -6.91
N ARG A 494 -23.62 -18.55 -6.00
CA ARG A 494 -22.38 -18.29 -5.27
C ARG A 494 -21.50 -19.52 -5.32
N SER A 495 -20.21 -19.36 -5.60
CA SER A 495 -19.25 -20.46 -5.74
C SER A 495 -17.95 -20.19 -4.99
N PRO A 496 -17.64 -20.97 -3.94
CA PRO A 496 -16.35 -20.89 -3.25
C PRO A 496 -15.22 -21.57 -4.03
N GLY A 497 -15.54 -22.39 -5.04
CA GLY A 497 -14.57 -23.27 -5.73
C GLY A 497 -13.56 -22.57 -6.63
N ASN A 498 -13.61 -21.25 -6.77
CA ASN A 498 -12.69 -20.52 -7.64
C ASN A 498 -11.59 -19.76 -6.86
N PHE A 499 -11.68 -19.72 -5.53
CA PHE A 499 -10.71 -19.12 -4.61
C PHE A 499 -10.19 -17.74 -5.04
N GLY A 500 -10.99 -17.00 -5.83
CA GLY A 500 -10.64 -15.67 -6.31
C GLY A 500 -10.71 -14.65 -5.17
N ARG A 501 -10.05 -13.52 -5.37
CA ARG A 501 -10.14 -12.40 -4.45
C ARG A 501 -10.03 -11.10 -5.23
N GLU A 502 -11.14 -10.36 -5.34
CA GLU A 502 -11.22 -8.98 -5.87
C GLU A 502 -10.72 -8.79 -7.32
N SER A 503 -10.21 -9.84 -7.98
CA SER A 503 -9.67 -9.77 -9.34
C SER A 503 -10.54 -10.53 -10.33
N LEU A 504 -11.27 -9.79 -11.14
CA LEU A 504 -12.13 -10.28 -12.20
C LEU A 504 -11.70 -9.72 -13.57
N GLY A 505 -12.14 -10.36 -14.62
CA GLY A 505 -12.08 -9.88 -15.99
C GLY A 505 -13.30 -10.34 -16.77
N LEU A 506 -13.57 -9.72 -17.92
CA LEU A 506 -14.68 -10.04 -18.80
C LEU A 506 -14.17 -10.15 -20.23
N SER A 507 -14.68 -11.14 -20.97
CA SER A 507 -14.44 -11.21 -22.41
C SER A 507 -15.13 -10.05 -23.13
N PRO A 508 -14.60 -9.56 -24.27
CA PRO A 508 -15.18 -8.44 -25.02
C PRO A 508 -16.62 -8.68 -25.49
N ASP A 509 -16.98 -9.94 -25.75
CA ASP A 509 -18.36 -10.33 -26.11
C ASP A 509 -19.31 -10.49 -24.90
N GLY A 510 -18.78 -10.31 -23.69
CA GLY A 510 -19.54 -10.45 -22.45
C GLY A 510 -19.94 -11.88 -22.09
N SER A 511 -19.44 -12.90 -22.80
CA SER A 511 -19.85 -14.30 -22.59
C SER A 511 -19.08 -15.03 -21.49
N THR A 512 -17.88 -14.57 -21.15
CA THR A 512 -16.95 -15.26 -20.25
C THR A 512 -16.46 -14.33 -19.15
N LEU A 513 -16.66 -14.74 -17.90
CA LEU A 513 -16.10 -14.12 -16.71
C LEU A 513 -14.79 -14.82 -16.35
N TYR A 514 -13.71 -14.06 -16.22
CA TYR A 514 -12.42 -14.57 -15.71
C TYR A 514 -12.30 -14.29 -14.23
N VAL A 515 -11.85 -15.28 -13.47
CA VAL A 515 -11.57 -15.18 -12.03
C VAL A 515 -10.13 -15.58 -11.79
N LYS A 516 -9.32 -14.65 -11.27
CA LYS A 516 -7.95 -14.93 -10.81
C LYS A 516 -8.02 -15.53 -9.41
N ALA A 517 -7.57 -16.76 -9.24
CA ALA A 517 -7.46 -17.38 -7.92
C ALA A 517 -6.24 -16.85 -7.17
N MET A 518 -6.25 -16.98 -5.84
CA MET A 518 -5.10 -16.61 -5.01
C MET A 518 -3.89 -17.53 -5.21
N GLN A 519 -4.08 -18.68 -5.85
CA GLN A 519 -3.06 -19.71 -6.05
C GLN A 519 -3.04 -20.13 -7.50
N ASP A 520 -2.26 -19.42 -8.29
CA ASP A 520 -1.75 -19.84 -9.60
C ASP A 520 -2.79 -20.30 -10.64
N THR A 521 -4.06 -20.00 -10.48
CA THR A 521 -5.11 -20.49 -11.39
C THR A 521 -5.99 -19.35 -11.88
N VAL A 522 -6.26 -19.33 -13.18
CA VAL A 522 -7.34 -18.56 -13.78
C VAL A 522 -8.48 -19.49 -14.16
N SER A 523 -9.71 -19.15 -13.73
CA SER A 523 -10.94 -19.84 -14.09
C SER A 523 -11.75 -18.98 -15.06
N ALA A 524 -12.29 -19.60 -16.10
CA ALA A 524 -13.27 -18.99 -17.00
C ALA A 524 -14.66 -19.55 -16.73
N LEU A 525 -15.59 -18.68 -16.39
CA LEU A 525 -16.97 -19.01 -16.06
C LEU A 525 -17.91 -18.47 -17.14
N SER A 526 -19.02 -19.18 -17.39
CA SER A 526 -20.10 -18.65 -18.22
C SER A 526 -20.81 -17.48 -17.51
N THR A 527 -21.08 -16.42 -18.23
CA THR A 527 -21.91 -15.31 -17.72
C THR A 527 -23.40 -15.59 -17.88
N HIS A 528 -23.80 -16.65 -18.60
CA HIS A 528 -25.17 -17.05 -18.85
C HIS A 528 -25.57 -18.29 -18.03
N GLY A 529 -26.88 -18.51 -17.86
CA GLY A 529 -27.42 -19.73 -17.25
C GLY A 529 -26.99 -19.95 -15.79
N PRO A 530 -26.99 -21.20 -15.32
CA PRO A 530 -26.43 -21.58 -14.02
C PRO A 530 -24.91 -21.44 -14.03
N LEU A 531 -24.29 -21.63 -12.87
CA LEU A 531 -22.82 -21.66 -12.77
C LEU A 531 -22.23 -22.75 -13.67
N GLU A 532 -21.40 -22.35 -14.62
CA GLU A 532 -20.66 -23.23 -15.52
C GLU A 532 -19.19 -22.80 -15.56
N VAL A 533 -18.27 -23.72 -15.25
CA VAL A 533 -16.84 -23.53 -15.42
C VAL A 533 -16.45 -24.05 -16.81
N ARG A 534 -16.11 -23.14 -17.73
CA ARG A 534 -15.70 -23.49 -19.09
C ARG A 534 -14.33 -24.10 -19.14
N TRP A 535 -13.37 -23.54 -18.37
CA TRP A 535 -12.02 -24.05 -18.23
C TRP A 535 -11.32 -23.48 -17.00
N ARG A 536 -10.25 -24.14 -16.60
CA ARG A 536 -9.26 -23.63 -15.64
C ARG A 536 -7.87 -23.87 -16.19
N THR A 537 -6.94 -22.98 -15.90
CA THR A 537 -5.54 -23.15 -16.29
C THR A 537 -4.62 -22.63 -15.21
N HIS A 538 -3.49 -23.32 -15.02
CA HIS A 538 -2.40 -22.85 -14.19
C HIS A 538 -1.53 -21.89 -14.99
N THR A 539 -1.15 -20.78 -14.39
CA THR A 539 -0.43 -19.69 -15.07
C THR A 539 0.98 -19.46 -14.58
N GLY A 540 1.34 -19.99 -13.40
CA GLY A 540 2.69 -19.89 -12.85
C GLY A 540 2.96 -18.63 -12.02
N TYR A 541 1.96 -17.79 -11.71
CA TYR A 541 2.18 -16.58 -10.88
C TYR A 541 2.36 -16.86 -9.38
N GLY A 542 2.01 -18.08 -8.94
CA GLY A 542 2.10 -18.49 -7.55
C GLY A 542 1.01 -17.90 -6.64
N TYR A 543 1.34 -17.61 -5.39
CA TYR A 543 0.42 -16.93 -4.47
C TYR A 543 0.34 -15.45 -4.78
N ASP A 544 -0.88 -14.94 -4.95
CA ASP A 544 -1.16 -13.56 -5.32
C ASP A 544 -2.53 -13.12 -4.76
N ILE A 545 -2.55 -11.96 -4.11
CA ILE A 545 -3.77 -11.37 -3.53
C ILE A 545 -4.08 -9.99 -4.11
N ALA A 546 -3.41 -9.61 -5.19
CA ALA A 546 -3.59 -8.30 -5.81
C ALA A 546 -5.03 -8.09 -6.29
N PRO A 547 -5.70 -7.01 -5.88
CA PRO A 547 -7.03 -6.65 -6.35
C PRO A 547 -6.96 -5.93 -7.71
N SER A 548 -6.26 -6.50 -8.67
CA SER A 548 -6.01 -5.88 -9.98
C SER A 548 -6.84 -6.60 -11.05
N PRO A 549 -7.75 -5.89 -11.77
CA PRO A 549 -8.61 -6.50 -12.76
C PRO A 549 -7.81 -7.05 -13.95
N MET A 550 -8.24 -8.20 -14.44
CA MET A 550 -7.75 -8.77 -15.70
C MET A 550 -8.47 -8.11 -16.89
N GLN A 551 -7.77 -8.01 -18.02
CA GLN A 551 -8.30 -7.42 -19.24
C GLN A 551 -8.03 -8.36 -20.42
N GLU A 552 -9.05 -8.56 -21.27
CA GLU A 552 -8.90 -9.31 -22.51
C GLU A 552 -8.90 -8.37 -23.72
N LYS A 553 -8.00 -8.62 -24.65
CA LYS A 553 -8.00 -7.99 -25.99
C LYS A 553 -7.36 -8.92 -27.01
N GLU A 554 -8.02 -9.04 -28.18
CA GLU A 554 -7.50 -9.81 -29.31
C GLU A 554 -7.14 -11.28 -28.95
N GLY A 555 -7.95 -11.91 -28.06
CA GLY A 555 -7.73 -13.30 -27.62
C GLY A 555 -6.56 -13.49 -26.65
N ILE A 556 -6.06 -12.41 -26.05
CA ILE A 556 -5.03 -12.41 -25.01
C ILE A 556 -5.63 -11.88 -23.73
N LEU A 557 -5.54 -12.63 -22.65
CA LEU A 557 -5.89 -12.21 -21.30
C LEU A 557 -4.66 -11.73 -20.56
N TYR A 558 -4.66 -10.47 -20.14
CA TYR A 558 -3.59 -9.85 -19.36
C TYR A 558 -3.88 -9.97 -17.86
N ILE A 559 -2.91 -10.51 -17.12
CA ILE A 559 -3.06 -10.86 -15.72
C ILE A 559 -1.99 -10.09 -14.92
N PRO A 560 -2.35 -9.00 -14.24
CA PRO A 560 -1.44 -8.29 -13.35
C PRO A 560 -1.25 -9.03 -12.02
N THR A 561 -0.06 -8.85 -11.40
CA THR A 561 0.30 -9.53 -10.14
C THR A 561 0.81 -8.55 -9.07
N ASP A 562 0.88 -9.03 -7.83
CA ASP A 562 1.44 -8.28 -6.69
C ASP A 562 2.99 -8.28 -6.64
N LYS A 563 3.64 -8.99 -7.56
CA LYS A 563 5.11 -9.10 -7.68
C LYS A 563 5.68 -8.41 -8.90
N GLY A 564 4.92 -7.47 -9.49
CA GLY A 564 5.37 -6.67 -10.62
C GLY A 564 5.44 -7.42 -11.95
N LEU A 565 4.81 -8.58 -12.04
CA LEU A 565 4.72 -9.38 -13.26
C LEU A 565 3.40 -9.11 -13.97
N VAL A 566 3.46 -9.02 -15.29
CA VAL A 566 2.31 -9.06 -16.19
C VAL A 566 2.40 -10.35 -16.99
N TYR A 567 1.36 -11.18 -16.88
CA TYR A 567 1.21 -12.39 -17.69
C TYR A 567 0.26 -12.11 -18.87
N ALA A 568 0.60 -12.57 -20.04
CA ALA A 568 -0.27 -12.60 -21.20
C ALA A 568 -0.61 -14.07 -21.53
N LEU A 569 -1.86 -14.44 -21.28
CA LEU A 569 -2.39 -15.77 -21.55
C LEU A 569 -3.11 -15.77 -22.91
N ARG A 570 -2.66 -16.58 -23.85
CA ARG A 570 -3.33 -16.78 -25.12
C ARG A 570 -4.52 -17.71 -24.93
N LEU A 571 -5.73 -17.24 -25.27
CA LEU A 571 -6.96 -17.95 -24.95
C LEU A 571 -7.25 -19.14 -25.88
N SER A 572 -6.72 -19.14 -27.12
CA SER A 572 -6.95 -20.21 -28.09
C SER A 572 -6.41 -21.59 -27.66
N ASP A 573 -5.28 -21.60 -26.96
CA ASP A 573 -4.63 -22.81 -26.46
C ASP A 573 -4.38 -22.79 -24.93
N ARG A 574 -4.71 -21.70 -24.27
CA ARG A 574 -4.53 -21.49 -22.82
C ARG A 574 -3.07 -21.60 -22.37
N GLN A 575 -2.14 -21.20 -23.24
CA GLN A 575 -0.72 -21.14 -22.94
C GLN A 575 -0.28 -19.71 -22.61
N ILE A 576 0.71 -19.59 -21.73
CA ILE A 576 1.35 -18.30 -21.47
C ILE A 576 2.09 -17.88 -22.74
N PHE A 577 1.68 -16.75 -23.29
CA PHE A 577 2.26 -16.18 -24.49
C PHE A 577 3.55 -15.44 -24.19
N TRP A 578 3.52 -14.62 -23.12
CA TRP A 578 4.69 -13.98 -22.54
C TRP A 578 4.44 -13.62 -21.07
N VAL A 579 5.53 -13.46 -20.33
CA VAL A 579 5.57 -12.88 -18.98
C VAL A 579 6.60 -11.77 -19.00
N HIS A 580 6.27 -10.65 -18.37
CA HIS A 580 7.21 -9.53 -18.23
C HIS A 580 7.18 -8.95 -16.83
N LYS A 581 8.35 -8.83 -16.20
CA LYS A 581 8.53 -8.23 -14.89
C LYS A 581 8.95 -6.79 -15.04
N VAL A 582 8.14 -5.87 -14.53
CA VAL A 582 8.40 -4.42 -14.60
C VAL A 582 9.00 -3.86 -13.31
N SER A 583 8.60 -4.40 -12.16
CA SER A 583 9.14 -4.02 -10.84
C SER A 583 9.01 -5.19 -9.86
N ASN A 584 9.09 -4.93 -8.56
CA ASN A 584 8.77 -5.92 -7.52
C ASN A 584 7.53 -5.51 -6.70
N ALA A 585 6.81 -4.50 -7.14
CA ALA A 585 5.60 -3.99 -6.50
C ALA A 585 4.34 -4.41 -7.26
N LEU A 586 3.18 -4.28 -6.63
CA LEU A 586 1.88 -4.59 -7.21
C LEU A 586 1.67 -3.82 -8.53
N VAL A 587 1.25 -4.53 -9.58
CA VAL A 587 0.74 -3.94 -10.83
C VAL A 587 -0.70 -3.51 -10.61
N ASN A 588 -0.98 -2.21 -10.63
CA ASN A 588 -2.30 -1.66 -10.30
C ASN A 588 -3.38 -2.02 -11.34
N ASN A 589 -3.05 -1.86 -12.60
CA ASN A 589 -3.87 -2.28 -13.73
C ASN A 589 -3.01 -2.54 -14.97
N VAL A 590 -3.61 -3.20 -15.94
CA VAL A 590 -3.06 -3.32 -17.29
C VAL A 590 -4.13 -2.84 -18.28
N VAL A 591 -3.75 -1.92 -19.18
CA VAL A 591 -4.56 -1.48 -20.30
C VAL A 591 -4.01 -2.14 -21.57
N PRO A 592 -4.74 -3.09 -22.17
CA PRO A 592 -4.30 -3.75 -23.40
C PRO A 592 -4.25 -2.79 -24.59
N LEU A 593 -3.12 -2.78 -25.28
CA LEU A 593 -2.92 -2.03 -26.53
C LEU A 593 -3.03 -2.97 -27.74
N PRO A 594 -3.25 -2.46 -28.96
CA PRO A 594 -3.27 -3.29 -30.17
C PRO A 594 -1.98 -4.09 -30.37
N GLY A 595 -2.07 -5.25 -31.02
CA GLY A 595 -0.94 -6.06 -31.40
C GLY A 595 -0.31 -6.89 -30.28
N GLY A 596 -1.00 -7.08 -29.17
CA GLY A 596 -0.49 -7.84 -28.02
C GLY A 596 0.39 -7.02 -27.08
N ASN A 597 0.35 -5.70 -27.18
CA ASN A 597 1.07 -4.76 -26.32
C ASN A 597 0.26 -4.43 -25.05
N ALA A 598 0.89 -3.84 -24.06
CA ALA A 598 0.27 -3.51 -22.79
C ALA A 598 0.83 -2.21 -22.19
N LEU A 599 -0.01 -1.50 -21.44
CA LEU A 599 0.36 -0.33 -20.66
C LEU A 599 -0.12 -0.53 -19.23
N GLY A 600 0.58 0.00 -18.24
CA GLY A 600 0.15 -0.13 -16.85
C GLY A 600 0.94 0.75 -15.89
N SER A 601 0.64 0.58 -14.61
CA SER A 601 1.39 1.20 -13.52
C SER A 601 1.64 0.19 -12.39
N THR A 602 2.68 0.46 -11.61
CA THR A 602 2.97 -0.29 -10.37
C THR A 602 2.91 0.63 -9.16
N MET A 603 2.65 0.03 -8.01
CA MET A 603 2.49 0.76 -6.76
C MET A 603 3.74 1.59 -6.41
N ASP A 604 4.94 1.11 -6.74
CA ASP A 604 6.21 1.80 -6.47
C ASP A 604 6.54 2.95 -7.44
N GLY A 605 5.52 3.46 -8.13
CA GLY A 605 5.63 4.68 -8.93
C GLY A 605 6.03 4.48 -10.38
N MET A 606 6.09 3.26 -10.90
CA MET A 606 6.43 3.04 -12.32
C MET A 606 5.17 3.07 -13.20
N VAL A 607 5.22 3.86 -14.27
CA VAL A 607 4.29 3.80 -15.41
C VAL A 607 5.06 3.23 -16.59
N PHE A 608 4.53 2.21 -17.26
CA PHE A 608 5.28 1.43 -18.23
C PHE A 608 4.46 1.05 -19.45
N ARG A 609 5.13 0.91 -20.60
CA ARG A 609 4.60 0.29 -21.81
C ARG A 609 5.43 -0.95 -22.15
N ILE A 610 4.75 -2.07 -22.35
CA ILE A 610 5.31 -3.33 -22.82
C ILE A 610 4.90 -3.48 -24.29
N ASN A 611 5.89 -3.68 -25.16
CA ASN A 611 5.65 -4.04 -26.54
C ASN A 611 6.04 -5.50 -26.78
N LYS A 612 5.33 -6.11 -27.71
CA LYS A 612 5.63 -7.44 -28.20
C LYS A 612 6.41 -7.33 -29.50
N LEU A 613 7.48 -8.12 -29.63
CA LEU A 613 8.18 -8.22 -30.90
C LEU A 613 7.26 -8.84 -31.97
N PRO A 614 7.31 -8.33 -33.22
CA PRO A 614 6.63 -8.96 -34.33
C PRO A 614 7.10 -10.41 -34.45
N VAL A 615 6.18 -11.34 -34.56
CA VAL A 615 6.55 -12.71 -34.93
C VAL A 615 7.00 -12.65 -36.38
N SER A 616 8.29 -12.86 -36.63
CA SER A 616 8.77 -13.09 -38.01
C SER A 616 7.99 -14.28 -38.59
N ARG A 617 7.22 -14.00 -39.62
CA ARG A 617 6.45 -15.03 -40.37
C ARG A 617 7.39 -16.04 -41.02
#